data_0d41ff0deacc4fb6616bf5cf3af65319
#
_entry.id   0d41ff0deacc4fb6616bf5cf3af65319
#
_cell.length_a   1.000
_cell.length_b   1.000
_cell.length_c   1.000
_cell.angle_alpha   90.00
_cell.angle_beta   90.00
_cell.angle_gamma   90.00
#
_symmetry.space_group_name_H-M   'P 1'
#
loop_
_entity.id
_entity.type
_entity.pdbx_description
1 polymer ?
#
loop_
_entity_poly.entity_id
_entity_poly.type
_entity_poly.pdbx_seq_one_letter_code
_entity_poly.pdbx_strand_id
1 'polypeptide(L)'
;MPAGGLQYSEARYERVHAHERRELLMNSLATNSTFNHEPVMANEITELFGVVPHGVVVDATLGGAGHAMRLLTTYSWMSVFGIDQDPMAIEHARKVSPQFDGRLMFHQGRFDGVSDFLQMHNVPKISGALFDLGVSSPQFDEADRGFSYRNDGPLDMRMDTTQEFSALDV
;
A
#
# COMPACT_ATOMS: atom_id res chain seq x y z
N MET A 1 -18.26 -34.86 -32.19
CA MET A 1 -17.63 -35.18 -30.88
C MET A 1 -17.06 -33.89 -30.30
N PRO A 2 -17.57 -33.33 -29.22
CA PRO A 2 -17.14 -32.03 -28.73
C PRO A 2 -15.92 -32.16 -27.78
N ALA A 3 -14.84 -31.44 -28.10
CA ALA A 3 -13.65 -31.28 -27.27
C ALA A 3 -13.84 -30.07 -26.33
N GLY A 4 -14.84 -30.12 -25.44
CA GLY A 4 -15.17 -29.00 -24.55
C GLY A 4 -14.92 -29.23 -23.04
N GLY A 5 -14.47 -30.42 -22.65
CA GLY A 5 -14.44 -30.80 -21.24
C GLY A 5 -13.16 -30.48 -20.47
N LEU A 6 -12.03 -30.34 -21.13
CA LEU A 6 -10.71 -30.20 -20.50
C LEU A 6 -10.38 -28.74 -20.15
N GLN A 7 -10.80 -27.76 -20.90
CA GLN A 7 -10.51 -26.35 -20.64
C GLN A 7 -11.22 -25.77 -19.40
N TYR A 8 -12.38 -26.32 -19.02
CA TYR A 8 -13.10 -25.88 -17.80
C TYR A 8 -12.47 -26.39 -16.51
N SER A 9 -11.76 -27.52 -16.53
CA SER A 9 -11.10 -28.10 -15.35
C SER A 9 -9.79 -27.37 -15.01
N GLU A 10 -9.01 -27.00 -16.01
CA GLU A 10 -7.74 -26.27 -15.80
C GLU A 10 -7.98 -24.85 -15.26
N ALA A 11 -8.91 -24.11 -15.82
CA ALA A 11 -9.25 -22.77 -15.35
C ALA A 11 -9.86 -22.75 -13.94
N ARG A 12 -10.48 -23.85 -13.50
CA ARG A 12 -10.97 -24.01 -12.13
C ARG A 12 -9.84 -24.40 -11.18
N TYR A 13 -8.93 -25.28 -11.61
CA TYR A 13 -7.77 -25.68 -10.87
C TYR A 13 -6.81 -24.50 -10.62
N GLU A 14 -6.53 -23.70 -11.65
CA GLU A 14 -5.71 -22.51 -11.54
C GLU A 14 -6.32 -21.46 -10.60
N ARG A 15 -7.64 -21.27 -10.62
CA ARG A 15 -8.34 -20.34 -9.70
C ARG A 15 -8.26 -20.78 -8.24
N VAL A 16 -8.42 -22.06 -7.95
CA VAL A 16 -8.32 -22.59 -6.57
C VAL A 16 -6.90 -22.47 -6.04
N HIS A 17 -5.89 -22.83 -6.83
CA HIS A 17 -4.48 -22.75 -6.41
C HIS A 17 -3.93 -21.32 -6.38
N ALA A 18 -4.52 -20.40 -7.16
CA ALA A 18 -4.26 -18.96 -7.04
C ALA A 18 -4.81 -18.40 -5.72
N HIS A 19 -5.98 -18.87 -5.30
CA HIS A 19 -6.59 -18.47 -4.03
C HIS A 19 -5.77 -18.98 -2.83
N GLU A 20 -5.39 -20.25 -2.82
CA GLU A 20 -4.57 -20.84 -1.75
C GLU A 20 -3.18 -20.19 -1.66
N ARG A 21 -2.51 -19.95 -2.79
CA ARG A 21 -1.22 -19.21 -2.82
C ARG A 21 -1.37 -17.79 -2.30
N ARG A 22 -2.52 -17.16 -2.56
CA ARG A 22 -2.88 -15.83 -2.09
C ARG A 22 -3.03 -15.78 -0.58
N GLU A 23 -3.77 -16.72 0.01
CA GLU A 23 -3.94 -16.81 1.47
C GLU A 23 -2.61 -17.10 2.16
N LEU A 24 -1.78 -18.00 1.60
CA LEU A 24 -0.45 -18.28 2.12
C LEU A 24 0.47 -17.07 2.08
N LEU A 25 0.43 -16.27 0.99
CA LEU A 25 1.21 -15.06 0.86
C LEU A 25 0.73 -13.98 1.84
N MET A 26 -0.57 -13.78 1.95
CA MET A 26 -1.15 -12.81 2.90
C MET A 26 -0.84 -13.19 4.34
N ASN A 27 -0.93 -14.45 4.71
CA ASN A 27 -0.55 -14.95 6.04
C ASN A 27 0.96 -14.81 6.30
N SER A 28 1.81 -15.05 5.30
CA SER A 28 3.26 -14.86 5.41
C SER A 28 3.65 -13.39 5.56
N LEU A 29 2.93 -12.48 4.90
CA LEU A 29 3.13 -11.04 5.03
C LEU A 29 2.69 -10.52 6.40
N ALA A 30 1.60 -11.06 6.96
CA ALA A 30 1.07 -10.68 8.26
C ALA A 30 1.97 -11.09 9.44
N THR A 31 2.75 -12.17 9.31
CA THR A 31 3.54 -12.72 10.42
C THR A 31 4.88 -12.03 10.67
N ASN A 32 5.34 -11.15 9.80
CA ASN A 32 6.69 -10.56 9.86
C ASN A 32 6.75 -9.02 9.93
N SER A 33 5.63 -8.31 10.11
CA SER A 33 5.68 -6.85 10.15
C SER A 33 5.11 -6.28 11.45
N THR A 34 5.78 -5.24 11.97
CA THR A 34 5.25 -4.31 12.98
C THR A 34 3.99 -3.57 12.50
N PHE A 35 3.68 -3.65 11.20
CA PHE A 35 2.49 -3.15 10.56
C PHE A 35 1.42 -4.26 10.44
N ASN A 36 0.94 -4.78 11.54
CA ASN A 36 -0.13 -5.79 11.56
C ASN A 36 -1.52 -5.14 11.69
N HIS A 37 -1.83 -4.17 10.83
CA HIS A 37 -3.12 -3.50 10.80
C HIS A 37 -3.83 -3.77 9.48
N GLU A 38 -5.09 -4.23 9.56
CA GLU A 38 -5.93 -4.35 8.37
C GLU A 38 -6.34 -2.94 7.90
N PRO A 39 -6.11 -2.60 6.61
CA PRO A 39 -6.48 -1.28 6.09
C PRO A 39 -7.97 -1.03 6.20
N VAL A 40 -8.36 0.22 6.45
CA VAL A 40 -9.76 0.63 6.52
C VAL A 40 -10.46 0.32 5.19
N MET A 41 -11.67 -0.26 5.24
CA MET A 41 -12.47 -0.59 4.05
C MET A 41 -11.69 -1.41 3.00
N ALA A 42 -10.84 -2.32 3.44
CA ALA A 42 -9.92 -3.04 2.56
C ALA A 42 -10.62 -3.82 1.44
N ASN A 43 -11.80 -4.40 1.69
CA ASN A 43 -12.60 -5.13 0.69
C ASN A 43 -13.21 -4.16 -0.31
N GLU A 44 -13.87 -3.12 0.17
CA GLU A 44 -14.56 -2.11 -0.63
C GLU A 44 -13.58 -1.37 -1.56
N ILE A 45 -12.43 -0.97 -1.04
CA ILE A 45 -11.35 -0.36 -1.83
C ILE A 45 -10.87 -1.33 -2.90
N THR A 46 -10.64 -2.59 -2.54
CA THR A 46 -10.21 -3.60 -3.51
C THR A 46 -11.23 -3.77 -4.64
N GLU A 47 -12.52 -3.86 -4.32
CA GLU A 47 -13.59 -4.00 -5.31
C GLU A 47 -13.68 -2.78 -6.23
N LEU A 48 -13.62 -1.55 -5.67
CA LEU A 48 -13.65 -0.31 -6.44
C LEU A 48 -12.50 -0.22 -7.45
N PHE A 49 -11.31 -0.65 -7.07
CA PHE A 49 -10.16 -0.65 -7.98
C PHE A 49 -10.16 -1.80 -8.98
N GLY A 50 -11.02 -2.80 -8.81
CA GLY A 50 -11.18 -3.90 -9.76
C GLY A 50 -11.76 -3.50 -11.11
N VAL A 51 -12.42 -2.34 -11.19
CA VAL A 51 -13.06 -1.83 -12.41
C VAL A 51 -12.27 -0.71 -13.11
N VAL A 52 -11.14 -0.26 -12.54
CA VAL A 52 -10.32 0.76 -13.19
C VAL A 52 -9.55 0.17 -14.38
N PRO A 53 -9.18 0.97 -15.38
CA PRO A 53 -8.35 0.52 -16.49
C PRO A 53 -7.03 -0.07 -16.02
N HIS A 54 -6.49 -1.04 -16.77
CA HIS A 54 -5.16 -1.57 -16.51
C HIS A 54 -4.11 -0.46 -16.51
N GLY A 55 -3.23 -0.45 -15.51
CA GLY A 55 -2.19 0.57 -15.41
C GLY A 55 -1.71 0.79 -13.98
N VAL A 56 -1.25 2.00 -13.72
CA VAL A 56 -0.72 2.43 -12.43
C VAL A 56 -1.82 3.08 -11.59
N VAL A 57 -1.98 2.64 -10.37
CA VAL A 57 -2.78 3.29 -9.32
C VAL A 57 -1.84 4.03 -8.39
N VAL A 58 -2.18 5.25 -8.03
CA VAL A 58 -1.46 6.00 -6.99
C VAL A 58 -2.07 5.67 -5.63
N ASP A 59 -1.24 5.26 -4.68
CA ASP A 59 -1.55 5.25 -3.26
C ASP A 59 -0.84 6.45 -2.63
N ALA A 60 -1.57 7.54 -2.41
CA ALA A 60 -1.02 8.83 -1.99
C ALA A 60 -0.72 8.90 -0.48
N THR A 61 -1.06 7.84 0.25
CA THR A 61 -0.93 7.68 1.69
C THR A 61 -0.50 6.24 2.00
N LEU A 62 0.68 5.87 1.52
CA LEU A 62 1.13 4.48 1.45
C LEU A 62 1.14 3.79 2.82
N GLY A 63 1.58 4.49 3.88
CA GLY A 63 1.65 3.97 5.25
C GLY A 63 2.35 2.62 5.32
N GLY A 64 1.70 1.64 5.93
CA GLY A 64 2.17 0.24 5.97
C GLY A 64 2.00 -0.53 4.66
N ALA A 65 1.69 0.14 3.56
CA ALA A 65 1.45 -0.45 2.25
C ALA A 65 0.30 -1.48 2.19
N GLY A 66 -0.61 -1.47 3.18
CA GLY A 66 -1.66 -2.48 3.29
C GLY A 66 -2.61 -2.51 2.08
N HIS A 67 -3.11 -1.34 1.66
CA HIS A 67 -3.92 -1.20 0.44
C HIS A 67 -3.14 -1.58 -0.81
N ALA A 68 -1.91 -1.05 -0.96
CA ALA A 68 -1.04 -1.34 -2.10
C ALA A 68 -0.78 -2.85 -2.25
N MET A 69 -0.39 -3.52 -1.17
CA MET A 69 -0.14 -4.98 -1.18
C MET A 69 -1.40 -5.77 -1.53
N ARG A 70 -2.55 -5.37 -0.99
CA ARG A 70 -3.83 -6.05 -1.27
C ARG A 70 -4.22 -5.89 -2.74
N LEU A 71 -4.13 -4.71 -3.30
CA LEU A 71 -4.39 -4.43 -4.72
C LEU A 71 -3.46 -5.25 -5.62
N LEU A 72 -2.16 -5.24 -5.36
CA LEU A 72 -1.15 -5.96 -6.13
C LEU A 72 -1.28 -7.48 -6.06
N THR A 73 -1.72 -8.01 -4.91
CA THR A 73 -2.00 -9.43 -4.74
C THR A 73 -3.28 -9.82 -5.45
N THR A 74 -4.29 -8.95 -5.46
CA THR A 74 -5.59 -9.20 -6.08
C THR A 74 -5.53 -9.08 -7.59
N TYR A 75 -4.82 -8.10 -8.12
CA TYR A 75 -4.83 -7.75 -9.52
C TYR A 75 -3.43 -7.83 -10.13
N SER A 76 -3.16 -8.92 -10.88
CA SER A 76 -1.85 -9.16 -11.51
C SER A 76 -1.50 -8.13 -12.59
N TRP A 77 -2.50 -7.47 -13.16
CA TRP A 77 -2.37 -6.45 -14.19
C TRP A 77 -2.11 -5.03 -13.63
N MET A 78 -2.23 -4.85 -12.32
CA MET A 78 -2.11 -3.55 -11.66
C MET A 78 -0.67 -3.31 -11.19
N SER A 79 -0.22 -2.06 -11.30
CA SER A 79 0.95 -1.54 -10.60
C SER A 79 0.50 -0.45 -9.63
N VAL A 80 1.22 -0.26 -8.55
CA VAL A 80 0.96 0.79 -7.56
C VAL A 80 2.16 1.70 -7.45
N PHE A 81 1.91 3.00 -7.44
CA PHE A 81 2.87 4.04 -7.12
C PHE A 81 2.50 4.65 -5.77
N GLY A 82 3.23 4.23 -4.73
CA GLY A 82 3.01 4.67 -3.35
C GLY A 82 3.74 5.97 -3.04
N ILE A 83 3.08 6.86 -2.32
CA ILE A 83 3.69 8.10 -1.80
C ILE A 83 3.45 8.15 -0.29
N ASP A 84 4.48 8.47 0.45
CA ASP A 84 4.35 8.80 1.86
C ASP A 84 5.46 9.78 2.27
N GLN A 85 5.14 10.69 3.17
CA GLN A 85 6.13 11.61 3.73
C GLN A 85 6.89 10.98 4.91
N ASP A 86 6.34 9.93 5.56
CA ASP A 86 6.97 9.24 6.67
C ASP A 86 8.10 8.32 6.17
N PRO A 87 9.36 8.55 6.59
CA PRO A 87 10.47 7.68 6.20
C PRO A 87 10.28 6.23 6.66
N MET A 88 9.53 5.97 7.75
CA MET A 88 9.24 4.60 8.20
C MET A 88 8.34 3.86 7.23
N ALA A 89 7.34 4.53 6.65
CA ALA A 89 6.48 3.95 5.62
C ALA A 89 7.30 3.57 4.38
N ILE A 90 8.20 4.43 3.95
CA ILE A 90 9.08 4.19 2.79
C ILE A 90 10.06 3.04 3.05
N GLU A 91 10.61 2.96 4.25
CA GLU A 91 11.48 1.84 4.62
C GLU A 91 10.72 0.51 4.64
N HIS A 92 9.46 0.51 5.09
CA HIS A 92 8.61 -0.67 5.01
C HIS A 92 8.30 -1.04 3.56
N ALA A 93 7.93 -0.07 2.72
CA ALA A 93 7.69 -0.29 1.29
C ALA A 93 8.91 -0.90 0.59
N ARG A 94 10.12 -0.46 0.93
CA ARG A 94 11.38 -1.01 0.39
C ARG A 94 11.55 -2.49 0.74
N LYS A 95 11.12 -2.92 1.94
CA LYS A 95 11.20 -4.32 2.38
C LYS A 95 10.18 -5.22 1.67
N VAL A 96 8.98 -4.71 1.39
CA VAL A 96 7.91 -5.52 0.79
C VAL A 96 7.90 -5.48 -0.74
N SER A 97 8.42 -4.43 -1.37
CA SER A 97 8.36 -4.23 -2.82
C SER A 97 8.98 -5.36 -3.66
N PRO A 98 10.07 -6.04 -3.24
CA PRO A 98 10.63 -7.14 -4.02
C PRO A 98 9.66 -8.28 -4.30
N GLN A 99 8.62 -8.44 -3.49
CA GLN A 99 7.61 -9.50 -3.63
C GLN A 99 6.65 -9.25 -4.79
N PHE A 100 6.68 -8.07 -5.39
CA PHE A 100 5.74 -7.65 -6.42
C PHE A 100 6.39 -7.41 -7.79
N ASP A 101 7.61 -7.91 -8.02
CA ASP A 101 8.30 -7.89 -9.32
C ASP A 101 8.29 -6.52 -9.99
N GLY A 102 8.59 -5.47 -9.24
CA GLY A 102 8.63 -4.07 -9.71
C GLY A 102 7.27 -3.40 -9.89
N ARG A 103 6.16 -4.08 -9.58
CA ARG A 103 4.81 -3.48 -9.65
C ARG A 103 4.50 -2.54 -8.47
N LEU A 104 5.27 -2.57 -7.39
CA LEU A 104 5.24 -1.59 -6.32
C LEU A 104 6.41 -0.63 -6.47
N MET A 105 6.12 0.56 -6.95
CA MET A 105 7.00 1.72 -6.96
C MET A 105 6.63 2.63 -5.80
N PHE A 106 7.58 3.41 -5.28
CA PHE A 106 7.28 4.35 -4.18
C PHE A 106 8.22 5.55 -4.17
N HIS A 107 7.76 6.63 -3.59
CA HIS A 107 8.50 7.88 -3.42
C HIS A 107 8.25 8.48 -2.04
N GLN A 108 9.31 8.98 -1.39
CA GLN A 108 9.16 9.73 -0.15
C GLN A 108 8.82 11.18 -0.46
N GLY A 109 7.68 11.65 0.04
CA GLY A 109 7.27 13.03 -0.13
C GLY A 109 5.81 13.24 0.23
N ARG A 110 5.39 14.49 0.17
CA ARG A 110 3.98 14.85 0.35
C ARG A 110 3.22 14.62 -0.94
N PHE A 111 1.99 14.16 -0.85
CA PHE A 111 1.16 13.84 -2.01
C PHE A 111 0.80 15.06 -2.89
N ASP A 112 0.99 16.28 -2.41
CA ASP A 112 0.84 17.49 -3.22
C ASP A 112 1.91 17.60 -4.33
N GLY A 113 3.04 16.89 -4.19
CA GLY A 113 4.07 16.72 -5.24
C GLY A 113 3.84 15.57 -6.22
N VAL A 114 2.68 14.89 -6.19
CA VAL A 114 2.43 13.67 -6.95
C VAL A 114 2.73 13.81 -8.46
N SER A 115 2.41 14.93 -9.06
CA SER A 115 2.66 15.17 -10.51
C SER A 115 4.14 15.10 -10.86
N ASP A 116 4.98 15.75 -10.06
CA ASP A 116 6.42 15.78 -10.25
C ASP A 116 7.04 14.40 -9.99
N PHE A 117 6.56 13.69 -8.96
CA PHE A 117 7.03 12.35 -8.63
C PHE A 117 6.70 11.35 -9.74
N LEU A 118 5.49 11.39 -10.29
CA LEU A 118 5.09 10.55 -11.43
C LEU A 118 5.97 10.83 -12.66
N GLN A 119 6.27 12.10 -12.92
CA GLN A 119 7.16 12.48 -14.02
C GLN A 119 8.58 11.95 -13.80
N MET A 120 9.16 12.12 -12.61
CA MET A 120 10.49 11.59 -12.25
C MET A 120 10.60 10.09 -12.46
N HIS A 121 9.51 9.35 -12.16
CA HIS A 121 9.47 7.90 -12.28
C HIS A 121 8.97 7.40 -13.63
N ASN A 122 8.82 8.30 -14.63
CA ASN A 122 8.34 7.97 -15.98
C ASN A 122 6.97 7.31 -15.99
N VAL A 123 6.04 7.74 -15.11
CA VAL A 123 4.66 7.30 -15.06
C VAL A 123 3.77 8.37 -15.70
N PRO A 124 3.48 8.29 -17.02
CA PRO A 124 2.80 9.37 -17.75
C PRO A 124 1.30 9.40 -17.51
N LYS A 125 0.72 8.30 -17.03
CA LYS A 125 -0.73 8.16 -16.79
C LYS A 125 -1.00 7.26 -15.60
N ILE A 126 -2.07 7.59 -14.86
CA ILE A 126 -2.59 6.78 -13.77
C ILE A 126 -4.01 6.32 -14.12
N SER A 127 -4.41 5.18 -13.57
CA SER A 127 -5.74 4.58 -13.72
C SER A 127 -6.67 4.95 -12.57
N GLY A 128 -6.11 5.35 -11.44
CA GLY A 128 -6.84 5.76 -10.25
C GLY A 128 -5.92 6.29 -9.18
N ALA A 129 -6.48 6.91 -8.15
CA ALA A 129 -5.75 7.37 -6.99
C ALA A 129 -6.53 7.07 -5.71
N LEU A 130 -5.80 6.65 -4.68
CA LEU A 130 -6.29 6.38 -3.33
C LEU A 130 -5.68 7.41 -2.38
N PHE A 131 -6.52 7.95 -1.49
CA PHE A 131 -6.15 8.80 -0.38
C PHE A 131 -6.83 8.29 0.89
N ASP A 132 -6.06 7.67 1.77
CA ASP A 132 -6.49 7.27 3.12
C ASP A 132 -5.92 8.29 4.12
N LEU A 133 -6.64 9.42 4.25
CA LEU A 133 -6.15 10.58 5.00
C LEU A 133 -6.29 10.37 6.50
N GLY A 134 -5.20 10.56 7.21
CA GLY A 134 -5.15 10.43 8.66
C GLY A 134 -3.75 10.13 9.15
N VAL A 135 -3.66 9.40 10.25
CA VAL A 135 -2.43 8.94 10.86
C VAL A 135 -2.37 7.41 10.80
N SER A 136 -1.19 6.86 10.62
CA SER A 136 -0.97 5.42 10.59
C SER A 136 -0.90 4.83 12.01
N SER A 137 -1.19 3.52 12.13
CA SER A 137 -1.09 2.82 13.42
C SER A 137 0.27 2.97 14.10
N PRO A 138 1.42 2.82 13.42
CA PRO A 138 2.72 3.08 14.02
C PRO A 138 2.89 4.49 14.59
N GLN A 139 2.30 5.50 13.94
CA GLN A 139 2.36 6.88 14.46
C GLN A 139 1.58 7.03 15.78
N PHE A 140 0.50 6.25 15.98
CA PHE A 140 -0.23 6.22 17.24
C PHE A 140 0.42 5.35 18.31
N ASP A 141 1.02 4.22 17.90
CA ASP A 141 1.54 3.22 18.82
C ASP A 141 2.90 3.63 19.40
N GLU A 142 3.68 4.41 18.66
CA GLU A 142 4.96 4.92 19.10
C GLU A 142 4.80 6.24 19.86
N ALA A 143 4.93 6.20 21.19
CA ALA A 143 4.76 7.36 22.07
C ALA A 143 5.65 8.56 21.68
N ASP A 144 6.88 8.28 21.24
CA ASP A 144 7.87 9.30 20.84
C ASP A 144 7.47 10.06 19.56
N ARG A 145 6.46 9.58 18.81
CA ARG A 145 5.90 10.27 17.64
C ARG A 145 4.94 11.41 18.03
N GLY A 146 4.42 11.41 19.25
CA GLY A 146 3.59 12.47 19.80
C GLY A 146 2.15 12.57 19.27
N PHE A 147 1.65 11.56 18.54
CA PHE A 147 0.29 11.53 18.00
C PHE A 147 -0.76 11.01 18.99
N SER A 148 -0.36 10.32 20.05
CA SER A 148 -1.27 9.69 21.00
C SER A 148 -1.44 10.55 22.26
N TYR A 149 -2.67 10.76 22.67
CA TYR A 149 -2.98 11.35 23.98
C TYR A 149 -3.03 10.31 25.11
N ARG A 150 -2.91 9.01 24.79
CA ARG A 150 -2.97 7.91 25.77
C ARG A 150 -1.62 7.64 26.44
N ASN A 151 -0.55 7.90 25.70
CA ASN A 151 0.81 7.70 26.16
C ASN A 151 1.46 9.07 26.32
N ASP A 152 2.29 9.21 27.35
CA ASP A 152 3.12 10.41 27.53
C ASP A 152 4.23 10.43 26.48
N GLY A 153 4.42 11.57 25.83
CA GLY A 153 5.37 11.73 24.73
C GLY A 153 5.62 13.20 24.38
N PRO A 154 6.58 13.48 23.49
CA PRO A 154 6.89 14.84 23.06
C PRO A 154 5.75 15.43 22.22
N LEU A 155 5.63 16.75 22.19
CA LEU A 155 4.77 17.48 21.25
C LEU A 155 5.44 17.55 19.87
N ASP A 156 5.64 16.39 19.25
CA ASP A 156 6.29 16.27 17.95
C ASP A 156 5.28 16.33 16.80
N MET A 157 4.50 15.28 16.59
CA MET A 157 3.45 15.13 15.56
C MET A 157 3.94 15.32 14.10
N ARG A 158 5.25 15.27 13.85
CA ARG A 158 5.78 15.31 12.49
C ARG A 158 5.56 13.95 11.81
N MET A 159 4.86 13.96 10.72
CA MET A 159 4.78 12.76 9.86
C MET A 159 6.13 12.50 9.18
N ASP A 160 6.75 13.53 8.63
CA ASP A 160 8.13 13.50 8.17
C ASP A 160 9.04 13.97 9.31
N THR A 161 9.70 13.03 9.95
CA THR A 161 10.61 13.28 11.09
C THR A 161 11.88 14.04 10.70
N THR A 162 12.15 14.22 9.41
CA THR A 162 13.29 15.01 8.92
C THR A 162 13.01 16.51 8.85
N GLN A 163 11.75 16.92 8.99
CA GLN A 163 11.37 18.33 9.05
C GLN A 163 11.78 18.95 10.39
N GLU A 164 12.12 20.24 10.37
CA GLU A 164 12.52 20.95 11.59
C GLU A 164 11.32 21.37 12.45
N PHE A 165 10.16 21.65 11.84
CA PHE A 165 8.98 22.22 12.49
C PHE A 165 8.07 21.14 13.08
N SER A 166 7.90 21.16 14.39
CA SER A 166 7.10 20.20 15.17
C SER A 166 5.83 20.83 15.75
N ALA A 167 4.98 20.04 16.38
CA ALA A 167 3.80 20.55 17.08
C ALA A 167 4.15 21.49 18.26
N LEU A 168 5.37 21.37 18.83
CA LEU A 168 5.84 22.25 19.87
C LEU A 168 6.11 23.68 19.37
N ASP A 169 6.37 23.84 18.06
CA ASP A 169 6.74 25.11 17.44
C ASP A 169 5.52 25.95 17.00
N VAL A 170 4.29 25.38 17.14
CA VAL A 170 3.02 26.04 16.81
C VAL A 170 2.50 26.82 17.99
#